data_858346967400607347ec0bbda5a3f4a4
#
_entry.id   858346967400607347ec0bbda5a3f4a4
#
_cell.length_a   1.000
_cell.length_b   1.000
_cell.length_c   1.000
_cell.angle_alpha   90.00
_cell.angle_beta   90.00
_cell.angle_gamma   90.00
#
_symmetry.space_group_name_H-M   'P 1'
#
loop_
_entity.id
_entity.type
_entity.pdbx_description
1 polymer ?
#
loop_
_entity_poly.entity_id
_entity_poly.type
_entity_poly.pdbx_seq_one_letter_code
_entity_poly.pdbx_strand_id
1 'polypeptide(L)'
;SLGLVGSEMCIRDSNNMEGQETTASTKNAMILSSVEDVYNSSADAPIYTELGCSSNADKMMCFLLNERTRELCGELLRWEDLARTKTLDTRWHKFNDGVSRGIGEFNSSKHYYRPIPQSFLDGITNASGSALSKEEKDALQNPGY
;
A
#
# COMPACT_ATOMS: atom_id res chain seq x y z
N SER A 1 -15.81 -16.71 -11.19
CA SER A 1 -15.42 -16.76 -9.79
C SER A 1 -14.17 -15.89 -9.64
N LEU A 2 -14.35 -14.65 -9.24
CA LEU A 2 -13.26 -13.86 -8.71
C LEU A 2 -12.97 -14.42 -7.32
N GLY A 3 -12.18 -15.51 -7.28
CA GLY A 3 -11.67 -16.03 -6.04
C GLY A 3 -10.90 -14.93 -5.35
N LEU A 4 -11.34 -14.49 -4.20
CA LEU A 4 -10.60 -13.69 -3.25
C LEU A 4 -9.49 -14.61 -2.69
N VAL A 5 -8.45 -14.83 -3.50
CA VAL A 5 -7.36 -15.76 -3.21
C VAL A 5 -6.68 -15.43 -1.87
N GLY A 6 -6.67 -14.15 -1.48
CA GLY A 6 -6.10 -13.70 -0.22
C GLY A 6 -6.83 -14.21 1.02
N SER A 7 -8.18 -14.16 1.04
CA SER A 7 -8.94 -14.61 2.21
C SER A 7 -8.86 -16.13 2.44
N GLU A 8 -8.77 -16.90 1.36
CA GLU A 8 -8.58 -18.37 1.47
C GLU A 8 -7.17 -18.73 1.94
N MET A 9 -6.14 -17.97 1.57
CA MET A 9 -4.78 -18.18 2.05
C MET A 9 -4.66 -17.87 3.55
N CYS A 10 -5.19 -16.75 4.03
CA CYS A 10 -5.22 -16.42 5.47
C CYS A 10 -5.91 -17.50 6.30
N ILE A 11 -7.06 -18.02 5.83
CA ILE A 11 -7.77 -19.10 6.50
C ILE A 11 -6.95 -20.39 6.49
N ARG A 12 -6.24 -20.66 5.40
CA ARG A 12 -5.38 -21.84 5.26
C ARG A 12 -4.15 -21.77 6.16
N ASP A 13 -3.49 -20.63 6.23
CA ASP A 13 -2.29 -20.46 7.04
C ASP A 13 -2.61 -20.49 8.53
N SER A 14 -3.70 -19.87 8.96
CA SER A 14 -4.15 -19.95 10.35
C SER A 14 -4.59 -21.35 10.77
N ASN A 15 -4.97 -22.21 9.82
CA ASN A 15 -5.32 -23.61 10.08
C ASN A 15 -4.11 -24.55 10.14
N ASN A 16 -2.96 -24.13 9.61
CA ASN A 16 -1.74 -24.94 9.56
C ASN A 16 -0.78 -24.68 10.72
N MET A 17 -1.08 -23.72 11.58
CA MET A 17 -0.28 -23.49 12.80
C MET A 17 -0.68 -24.50 13.87
N GLU A 18 0.13 -25.53 14.04
CA GLU A 18 -0.04 -26.59 15.03
C GLU A 18 -0.19 -25.98 16.45
N GLY A 19 -1.32 -26.25 17.10
CA GLY A 19 -1.63 -25.72 18.43
C GLY A 19 -2.30 -24.34 18.47
N GLN A 20 -2.62 -23.72 17.34
CA GLN A 20 -3.39 -22.46 17.26
C GLN A 20 -4.63 -22.60 16.37
N GLU A 21 -5.44 -23.59 16.63
CA GLU A 21 -6.69 -23.76 15.90
C GLU A 21 -7.66 -22.61 16.18
N THR A 22 -8.00 -21.84 15.14
CA THR A 22 -9.07 -20.86 15.21
C THR A 22 -10.41 -21.56 15.43
N THR A 23 -11.26 -21.01 16.28
CA THR A 23 -12.60 -21.55 16.50
C THR A 23 -13.44 -21.50 15.23
N ALA A 24 -14.41 -22.39 15.09
CA ALA A 24 -15.35 -22.40 13.96
C ALA A 24 -16.07 -21.03 13.81
N SER A 25 -16.34 -20.36 14.92
CA SER A 25 -16.92 -19.01 14.92
C SER A 25 -15.99 -17.98 14.26
N THR A 26 -14.70 -18.00 14.61
CA THR A 26 -13.70 -17.09 14.02
C THR A 26 -13.52 -17.39 12.53
N LYS A 27 -13.45 -18.67 12.14
CA LYS A 27 -13.35 -19.06 10.73
C LYS A 27 -14.54 -18.55 9.92
N ASN A 28 -15.77 -18.73 10.44
CA ASN A 28 -16.97 -18.27 9.77
C ASN A 28 -17.04 -16.74 9.65
N ALA A 29 -16.51 -16.01 10.64
CA ALA A 29 -16.46 -14.56 10.62
C ALA A 29 -15.47 -14.01 9.56
N MET A 30 -14.51 -14.82 9.12
CA MET A 30 -13.53 -14.45 8.09
C MET A 30 -13.96 -14.82 6.67
N ILE A 31 -15.09 -15.55 6.51
CA ILE A 31 -15.60 -15.93 5.20
C ILE A 31 -16.45 -14.80 4.64
N LEU A 32 -16.06 -14.30 3.48
CA LEU A 32 -16.87 -13.38 2.68
C LEU A 32 -17.73 -14.18 1.73
N SER A 33 -19.03 -14.15 1.93
CA SER A 33 -20.01 -14.87 1.11
C SER A 33 -20.49 -14.03 -0.08
N SER A 34 -20.38 -12.72 0.02
CA SER A 34 -20.82 -11.77 -0.99
C SER A 34 -19.97 -10.49 -0.99
N VAL A 35 -20.10 -9.71 -2.03
CA VAL A 35 -19.49 -8.37 -2.13
C VAL A 35 -20.07 -7.42 -1.07
N GLU A 36 -21.31 -7.62 -0.66
CA GLU A 36 -21.99 -6.83 0.37
C GLU A 36 -21.30 -6.98 1.74
N ASP A 37 -20.70 -8.11 2.01
CA ASP A 37 -19.95 -8.35 3.26
C ASP A 37 -18.75 -7.41 3.37
N VAL A 38 -18.13 -7.06 2.23
CA VAL A 38 -17.06 -6.05 2.17
C VAL A 38 -17.60 -4.66 2.51
N TYR A 39 -18.73 -4.27 1.90
CA TYR A 39 -19.29 -2.92 2.08
C TYR A 39 -19.81 -2.69 3.49
N ASN A 40 -20.23 -3.76 4.15
CA ASN A 40 -20.80 -3.75 5.51
C ASN A 40 -19.82 -4.33 6.57
N SER A 41 -18.56 -4.52 6.23
CA SER A 41 -17.53 -5.03 7.14
C SER A 41 -17.44 -4.18 8.41
N SER A 42 -17.82 -4.76 9.54
CA SER A 42 -17.70 -4.08 10.84
C SER A 42 -16.25 -3.84 11.25
N ALA A 43 -15.33 -4.68 10.79
CA ALA A 43 -13.90 -4.55 11.05
C ALA A 43 -13.27 -3.39 10.28
N ASP A 44 -13.74 -3.13 9.06
CA ASP A 44 -13.21 -2.07 8.21
C ASP A 44 -14.02 -0.77 8.28
N ALA A 45 -15.24 -0.79 8.86
CA ALA A 45 -16.09 0.39 8.98
C ALA A 45 -15.41 1.61 9.62
N PRO A 46 -14.59 1.47 10.68
CA PRO A 46 -13.86 2.61 11.24
C PRO A 46 -12.91 3.23 10.22
N ILE A 47 -12.20 2.39 9.45
CA ILE A 47 -11.24 2.84 8.42
C ILE A 47 -11.97 3.49 7.25
N TYR A 48 -13.13 2.97 6.84
CA TYR A 48 -13.97 3.60 5.82
C TYR A 48 -14.40 5.01 6.22
N THR A 49 -14.82 5.18 7.47
CA THR A 49 -15.21 6.48 8.03
C THR A 49 -14.01 7.43 8.08
N GLU A 50 -12.88 6.96 8.58
CA GLU A 50 -11.65 7.73 8.71
C GLU A 50 -11.10 8.24 7.38
N LEU A 51 -11.21 7.44 6.33
CA LEU A 51 -10.75 7.78 4.98
C LEU A 51 -11.83 8.44 4.11
N GLY A 52 -13.05 8.63 4.63
CA GLY A 52 -14.16 9.23 3.89
C GLY A 52 -14.66 8.37 2.73
N CYS A 53 -14.55 7.04 2.81
CA CYS A 53 -15.01 6.11 1.79
C CYS A 53 -16.55 6.09 1.73
N SER A 54 -17.13 6.85 0.83
CA SER A 54 -18.59 7.02 0.71
C SER A 54 -19.21 6.07 -0.32
N SER A 55 -18.49 5.73 -1.38
CA SER A 55 -18.98 4.83 -2.42
C SER A 55 -18.57 3.38 -2.19
N ASN A 56 -19.29 2.44 -2.79
CA ASN A 56 -18.93 1.03 -2.76
C ASN A 56 -17.56 0.77 -3.43
N ALA A 57 -17.21 1.55 -4.45
CA ALA A 57 -15.90 1.47 -5.09
C ALA A 57 -14.78 1.89 -4.13
N ASP A 58 -14.97 2.97 -3.35
CA ASP A 58 -13.98 3.41 -2.36
C ASP A 58 -13.83 2.40 -1.24
N LYS A 59 -14.96 1.84 -0.74
CA LYS A 59 -14.95 0.80 0.28
C LYS A 59 -14.22 -0.45 -0.20
N MET A 60 -14.48 -0.89 -1.44
CA MET A 60 -13.79 -2.03 -2.04
C MET A 60 -12.28 -1.78 -2.16
N MET A 61 -11.88 -0.62 -2.66
CA MET A 61 -10.46 -0.24 -2.75
C MET A 61 -9.81 -0.21 -1.38
N CYS A 62 -10.49 0.37 -0.39
CA CYS A 62 -10.01 0.44 0.98
C CYS A 62 -9.83 -0.96 1.58
N PHE A 63 -10.83 -1.82 1.42
CA PHE A 63 -10.79 -3.22 1.87
C PHE A 63 -9.61 -3.98 1.25
N LEU A 64 -9.47 -3.94 -0.08
CA LEU A 64 -8.37 -4.61 -0.77
C LEU A 64 -7.00 -4.14 -0.30
N LEU A 65 -6.82 -2.84 -0.08
CA LEU A 65 -5.58 -2.29 0.45
C LEU A 65 -5.32 -2.71 1.90
N ASN A 66 -6.36 -2.91 2.71
CA ASN A 66 -6.23 -3.40 4.08
C ASN A 66 -5.88 -4.90 4.09
N GLU A 67 -6.55 -5.71 3.25
CA GLU A 67 -6.21 -7.13 3.08
C GLU A 67 -4.76 -7.30 2.64
N ARG A 68 -4.33 -6.57 1.62
CA ARG A 68 -2.93 -6.59 1.18
C ARG A 68 -1.95 -6.19 2.28
N THR A 69 -2.37 -5.34 3.21
CA THR A 69 -1.52 -4.98 4.36
C THR A 69 -1.37 -6.16 5.32
N ARG A 70 -2.43 -6.91 5.54
CA ARG A 70 -2.42 -8.10 6.42
C ARG A 70 -1.61 -9.24 5.80
N GLU A 71 -1.85 -9.52 4.51
CA GLU A 71 -1.20 -10.61 3.77
C GLU A 71 0.29 -10.38 3.53
N LEU A 72 0.66 -9.15 3.13
CA LEU A 72 2.00 -8.81 2.67
C LEU A 72 2.77 -8.01 3.73
N CYS A 73 2.46 -8.23 5.00
CA CYS A 73 3.15 -7.58 6.11
C CYS A 73 4.64 -7.99 6.10
N GLY A 74 5.52 -6.99 5.99
CA GLY A 74 6.97 -7.22 5.93
C GLY A 74 7.55 -7.43 4.53
N GLU A 75 6.72 -7.56 3.47
CA GLU A 75 7.19 -7.76 2.09
C GLU A 75 7.54 -6.47 1.34
N LEU A 76 7.49 -5.32 2.01
CA LEU A 76 7.86 -3.99 1.51
C LEU A 76 7.03 -3.51 0.30
N LEU A 77 5.89 -4.12 -0.01
CA LEU A 77 5.04 -3.77 -1.16
C LEU A 77 4.03 -2.66 -0.86
N ARG A 78 3.91 -2.24 0.39
CA ARG A 78 2.89 -1.27 0.84
C ARG A 78 3.00 0.08 0.16
N TRP A 79 4.21 0.58 -0.02
CA TRP A 79 4.42 1.89 -0.63
C TRP A 79 3.96 1.91 -2.10
N GLU A 80 4.33 0.89 -2.86
CA GLU A 80 3.96 0.74 -4.27
C GLU A 80 2.44 0.67 -4.45
N ASP A 81 1.76 -0.09 -3.60
CA ASP A 81 0.30 -0.20 -3.63
C ASP A 81 -0.37 1.15 -3.38
N LEU A 82 0.05 1.87 -2.35
CA LEU A 82 -0.53 3.16 -1.98
C LEU A 82 -0.18 4.24 -3.00
N ALA A 83 1.03 4.23 -3.55
CA ALA A 83 1.44 5.17 -4.59
C ALA A 83 0.66 4.93 -5.89
N ARG A 84 0.54 3.68 -6.33
CA ARG A 84 -0.19 3.29 -7.54
C ARG A 84 -1.68 3.63 -7.46
N THR A 85 -2.30 3.45 -6.31
CA THR A 85 -3.72 3.75 -6.09
C THR A 85 -3.98 5.21 -5.73
N LYS A 86 -2.93 6.04 -5.64
CA LYS A 86 -3.01 7.46 -5.24
C LYS A 86 -3.59 7.68 -3.83
N THR A 87 -3.50 6.68 -2.96
CA THR A 87 -4.01 6.74 -1.58
C THR A 87 -2.91 6.99 -0.54
N LEU A 88 -1.65 7.08 -0.97
CA LEU A 88 -0.51 7.24 -0.08
C LEU A 88 -0.61 8.50 0.77
N ASP A 89 -0.89 9.64 0.15
CA ASP A 89 -1.02 10.94 0.80
C ASP A 89 -2.12 10.93 1.88
N THR A 90 -3.33 10.56 1.49
CA THR A 90 -4.48 10.49 2.40
C THR A 90 -4.23 9.58 3.59
N ARG A 91 -3.69 8.38 3.34
CA ARG A 91 -3.40 7.43 4.42
C ARG A 91 -2.23 7.87 5.29
N TRP A 92 -1.21 8.52 4.71
CA TRP A 92 -0.12 9.07 5.50
C TRP A 92 -0.62 10.11 6.50
N HIS A 93 -1.32 11.13 6.04
CA HIS A 93 -1.84 12.20 6.91
C HIS A 93 -2.83 11.66 7.95
N LYS A 94 -3.63 10.66 7.60
CA LYS A 94 -4.62 10.14 8.53
C LYS A 94 -4.03 9.25 9.62
N PHE A 95 -3.04 8.42 9.30
CA PHE A 95 -2.54 7.41 10.23
C PHE A 95 -1.13 7.68 10.76
N ASN A 96 -0.42 8.66 10.22
CA ASN A 96 0.93 9.00 10.66
C ASN A 96 1.08 10.46 11.09
N ASP A 97 0.04 11.25 10.98
CA ASP A 97 0.06 12.65 11.40
C ASP A 97 0.32 12.72 12.91
N GLY A 98 1.32 13.50 13.30
CA GLY A 98 1.77 13.61 14.70
C GLY A 98 2.73 12.53 15.17
N VAL A 99 3.08 11.55 14.34
CA VAL A 99 4.15 10.59 14.66
C VAL A 99 5.50 11.21 14.30
N SER A 100 6.06 11.96 15.24
CA SER A 100 7.42 12.52 15.14
C SER A 100 8.45 11.39 15.21
N ARG A 101 8.77 10.78 14.07
CA ARG A 101 9.88 9.82 13.95
C ARG A 101 11.09 10.39 13.23
N GLY A 102 11.24 11.72 13.22
CA GLY A 102 12.32 12.39 12.48
C GLY A 102 12.18 12.31 10.96
N ILE A 103 11.07 11.78 10.47
CA ILE A 103 10.70 11.80 9.06
C ILE A 103 9.92 13.09 8.87
N GLY A 104 10.43 14.02 8.06
CA GLY A 104 9.77 15.28 7.75
C GLY A 104 8.35 15.06 7.18
N GLU A 105 7.60 16.13 7.06
CA GLU A 105 6.25 16.12 6.51
C GLU A 105 6.19 15.42 5.17
N PHE A 106 5.13 14.63 4.97
CA PHE A 106 4.88 14.00 3.69
C PHE A 106 4.58 15.08 2.62
N ASN A 107 5.32 15.04 1.54
CA ASN A 107 5.13 15.91 0.38
C ASN A 107 4.74 15.06 -0.82
N SER A 108 3.49 15.17 -1.29
CA SER A 108 2.96 14.37 -2.38
C SER A 108 3.68 14.60 -3.71
N SER A 109 4.20 15.80 -3.97
CA SER A 109 4.95 16.08 -5.20
C SER A 109 6.31 15.38 -5.26
N LYS A 110 6.86 15.03 -4.10
CA LYS A 110 8.14 14.34 -3.96
C LYS A 110 7.96 12.86 -3.62
N HIS A 111 7.23 12.55 -2.57
CA HIS A 111 7.26 11.24 -1.94
C HIS A 111 6.44 10.15 -2.65
N TYR A 112 5.69 10.50 -3.70
CA TYR A 112 5.14 9.50 -4.63
C TYR A 112 6.21 8.86 -5.52
N TYR A 113 7.38 9.46 -5.60
CA TYR A 113 8.49 8.99 -6.41
C TYR A 113 9.64 8.58 -5.49
N ARG A 114 10.51 7.72 -5.99
CA ARG A 114 11.79 7.40 -5.37
C ARG A 114 12.90 8.14 -6.11
N PRO A 115 13.97 8.56 -5.43
CA PRO A 115 15.12 9.13 -6.14
C PRO A 115 15.69 8.10 -7.10
N ILE A 116 16.07 8.57 -8.27
CA ILE A 116 16.87 7.76 -9.20
C ILE A 116 18.27 7.63 -8.58
N PRO A 117 18.81 6.40 -8.39
CA PRO A 117 20.12 6.22 -7.80
C PRO A 117 21.21 7.00 -8.54
N GLN A 118 22.06 7.70 -7.81
CA GLN A 118 23.15 8.49 -8.41
C GLN A 118 24.07 7.64 -9.28
N SER A 119 24.34 6.40 -8.85
CA SER A 119 25.15 5.46 -9.63
C SER A 119 24.54 5.15 -11.01
N PHE A 120 23.20 5.15 -11.13
CA PHE A 120 22.54 4.99 -12.42
C PHE A 120 22.73 6.25 -13.29
N LEU A 121 22.52 7.43 -12.72
CA LEU A 121 22.71 8.71 -13.43
C LEU A 121 24.17 8.90 -13.88
N ASP A 122 25.12 8.44 -13.08
CA ASP A 122 26.55 8.51 -13.40
C ASP A 122 26.95 7.56 -14.56
N GLY A 123 26.18 6.50 -14.76
CA GLY A 123 26.38 5.55 -15.87
C GLY A 123 25.76 5.97 -17.20
N ILE A 124 24.90 7.01 -17.21
CA ILE A 124 24.26 7.47 -18.45
C ILE A 124 25.22 8.36 -19.23
N THR A 125 25.29 8.14 -20.53
CA THR A 125 26.02 8.98 -21.46
C THR A 125 25.08 9.70 -22.41
N ASN A 126 25.48 10.85 -22.91
CA ASN A 126 24.77 11.58 -23.95
C ASN A 126 24.98 10.90 -25.34
N ALA A 127 24.35 11.45 -26.38
CA ALA A 127 24.44 10.92 -27.74
C ALA A 127 25.87 10.91 -28.32
N SER A 128 26.79 11.71 -27.75
CA SER A 128 28.21 11.72 -28.15
C SER A 128 29.07 10.72 -27.35
N GLY A 129 28.47 9.96 -26.42
CA GLY A 129 29.16 9.01 -25.56
C GLY A 129 29.87 9.63 -24.36
N SER A 130 29.66 10.93 -24.10
CA SER A 130 30.22 11.64 -22.93
C SER A 130 29.29 11.52 -21.72
N ALA A 131 29.86 11.52 -20.51
CA ALA A 131 29.08 11.57 -19.28
C ALA A 131 28.20 12.82 -19.22
N LEU A 132 27.00 12.69 -18.64
CA LEU A 132 26.10 13.82 -18.44
C LEU A 132 26.68 14.84 -17.48
N SER A 133 26.42 16.12 -17.74
CA SER A 133 26.68 17.20 -16.80
C SER A 133 25.81 17.08 -15.55
N LYS A 134 26.14 17.87 -14.52
CA LYS A 134 25.31 17.88 -13.31
C LYS A 134 23.88 18.33 -13.61
N GLU A 135 23.72 19.38 -14.39
CA GLU A 135 22.44 19.96 -14.78
C GLU A 135 21.57 18.95 -15.55
N GLU A 136 22.18 18.18 -16.44
CA GLU A 136 21.49 17.12 -17.18
C GLU A 136 21.04 15.97 -16.25
N LYS A 137 21.88 15.59 -15.28
CA LYS A 137 21.53 14.59 -14.26
C LYS A 137 20.40 15.06 -13.35
N ASP A 138 20.47 16.31 -12.89
CA ASP A 138 19.44 16.92 -12.05
C ASP A 138 18.10 17.02 -12.81
N ALA A 139 18.12 17.26 -14.12
CA ALA A 139 16.93 17.29 -14.97
C ALA A 139 16.30 15.90 -15.18
N LEU A 140 17.07 14.84 -15.05
CA LEU A 140 16.58 13.46 -15.13
C LEU A 140 16.05 12.94 -13.80
N GLN A 141 16.40 13.59 -12.70
CA GLN A 141 15.98 13.16 -11.36
C GLN A 141 14.48 13.37 -11.15
N ASN A 142 13.88 12.52 -10.33
CA ASN A 142 12.50 12.69 -9.93
C ASN A 142 12.30 13.98 -9.12
N PRO A 143 11.10 14.62 -9.20
CA PRO A 143 10.84 15.91 -8.55
C PRO A 143 11.19 15.91 -7.06
N GLY A 144 11.94 16.92 -6.64
CA GLY A 144 12.28 17.17 -5.23
C GLY A 144 13.47 16.40 -4.68
N TYR A 145 14.21 15.70 -5.53
CA TYR A 145 15.46 15.03 -5.16
C TYR A 145 16.68 15.64 -5.81
#